data_a8b4f92dcae44ce4ba182e014a7e8b24
#
_entry.id   a8b4f92dcae44ce4ba182e014a7e8b24
#
_cell.length_a   1.000
_cell.length_b   1.000
_cell.length_c   1.000
_cell.angle_alpha   90.00
_cell.angle_beta   90.00
_cell.angle_gamma   90.00
#
_symmetry.space_group_name_H-M   'P 1'
#
loop_
_entity.id
_entity.type
_entity.pdbx_description
1 polymer ?
#
loop_
_entity_poly.entity_id
_entity_poly.type
_entity_poly.pdbx_seq_one_letter_code
_entity_poly.pdbx_strand_id
1 'polypeptide(L)'
;MVSDADRVEKDYASYRLLVDLWARENSIKTAKLLFLLATNALLISAVSAAGGLVPKNWPLCLAGAAFSLVWVLSLGRTALFQERWRLKIRETAARYPEDTRFQVLEAAGEREKAPPIIRVMGAVPSAYYLLGTPVLLCLAWCGMLFSVLI
;
A
#
# COMPACT_ATOMS: atom_id res chain seq x y z
N MET A 1 -22.68 13.18 -34.96
CA MET A 1 -21.20 13.23 -34.77
C MET A 1 -20.94 13.86 -33.41
N VAL A 2 -20.29 13.14 -32.49
CA VAL A 2 -19.85 13.73 -31.21
C VAL A 2 -18.70 14.66 -31.53
N SER A 3 -18.74 15.90 -31.04
CA SER A 3 -17.66 16.87 -31.23
C SER A 3 -16.37 16.36 -30.56
N ASP A 4 -15.20 16.67 -31.13
CA ASP A 4 -13.92 16.35 -30.50
C ASP A 4 -13.81 16.98 -29.09
N ALA A 5 -14.37 18.17 -28.89
CA ALA A 5 -14.42 18.82 -27.59
C ALA A 5 -15.24 18.01 -26.58
N ASP A 6 -16.40 17.45 -26.96
CA ASP A 6 -17.22 16.62 -26.09
C ASP A 6 -16.52 15.32 -25.71
N ARG A 7 -15.70 14.78 -26.63
CA ARG A 7 -14.89 13.58 -26.37
C ARG A 7 -13.78 13.86 -25.35
N VAL A 8 -13.05 14.97 -25.50
CA VAL A 8 -12.00 15.37 -24.55
C VAL A 8 -12.58 15.58 -23.15
N GLU A 9 -13.74 16.23 -23.04
CA GLU A 9 -14.38 16.48 -21.76
C GLU A 9 -14.85 15.19 -21.06
N LYS A 10 -15.36 14.23 -21.83
CA LYS A 10 -15.74 12.90 -21.33
C LYS A 10 -14.53 12.11 -20.84
N ASP A 11 -13.42 12.16 -21.58
CA ASP A 11 -12.18 11.50 -21.20
C ASP A 11 -11.57 12.16 -19.96
N TYR A 12 -11.68 13.48 -19.81
CA TYR A 12 -11.26 14.22 -18.64
C TYR A 12 -12.09 13.86 -17.40
N ALA A 13 -13.40 13.75 -17.52
CA ALA A 13 -14.27 13.31 -16.42
C ALA A 13 -13.89 11.89 -15.96
N SER A 14 -13.61 10.99 -16.91
CA SER A 14 -13.15 9.62 -16.61
C SER A 14 -11.77 9.61 -15.94
N TYR A 15 -10.83 10.42 -16.41
CA TYR A 15 -9.51 10.60 -15.81
C TYR A 15 -9.61 11.08 -14.36
N ARG A 16 -10.41 12.10 -14.10
CA ARG A 16 -10.63 12.64 -12.77
C ARG A 16 -11.20 11.58 -11.80
N LEU A 17 -12.17 10.80 -12.27
CA LEU A 17 -12.73 9.69 -11.48
C LEU A 17 -11.66 8.66 -11.11
N LEU A 18 -10.77 8.30 -12.05
CA LEU A 18 -9.67 7.36 -11.80
C LEU A 18 -8.67 7.90 -10.77
N VAL A 19 -8.35 9.20 -10.84
CA VAL A 19 -7.47 9.87 -9.85
C VAL A 19 -8.11 9.87 -8.46
N ASP A 20 -9.41 10.16 -8.36
CA ASP A 20 -10.14 10.11 -7.09
C ASP A 20 -10.17 8.70 -6.49
N LEU A 21 -10.41 7.68 -7.31
CA LEU A 21 -10.39 6.28 -6.87
C LEU A 21 -9.00 5.88 -6.38
N TRP A 22 -7.95 6.27 -7.10
CA TRP A 22 -6.57 6.02 -6.68
C TRP A 22 -6.24 6.70 -5.35
N ALA A 23 -6.67 7.95 -5.15
CA ALA A 23 -6.46 8.70 -3.91
C ALA A 23 -7.20 8.06 -2.72
N ARG A 24 -8.44 7.62 -2.90
CA ARG A 24 -9.23 6.93 -1.87
C ARG A 24 -8.57 5.63 -1.42
N GLU A 25 -8.08 4.83 -2.38
CA GLU A 25 -7.35 3.59 -2.03
C GLU A 25 -6.06 3.85 -1.25
N ASN A 26 -5.38 4.96 -1.51
CA ASN A 26 -4.20 5.33 -0.74
C ASN A 26 -4.54 5.59 0.73
N SER A 27 -5.65 6.26 1.02
CA SER A 27 -6.17 6.47 2.37
C SER A 27 -6.53 5.15 3.07
N ILE A 28 -7.25 4.27 2.38
CA ILE A 28 -7.63 2.95 2.90
C ILE A 28 -6.38 2.10 3.22
N LYS A 29 -5.38 2.14 2.37
CA LYS A 29 -4.10 1.44 2.57
C LYS A 29 -3.38 1.90 3.82
N THR A 30 -3.32 3.22 4.06
CA THR A 30 -2.70 3.79 5.26
C THR A 30 -3.46 3.39 6.52
N ALA A 31 -4.79 3.45 6.50
CA ALA A 31 -5.62 3.02 7.62
C ALA A 31 -5.43 1.52 7.94
N LYS A 32 -5.36 0.67 6.91
CA LYS A 32 -5.06 -0.75 7.05
C LYS A 32 -3.71 -0.98 7.72
N LEU A 33 -2.66 -0.26 7.32
CA LEU A 33 -1.33 -0.39 7.91
C LEU A 33 -1.32 0.01 9.37
N LEU A 34 -1.96 1.13 9.73
CA LEU A 34 -2.08 1.56 11.12
C LEU A 34 -2.81 0.53 11.98
N PHE A 35 -3.89 -0.05 11.48
CA PHE A 35 -4.63 -1.10 12.17
C PHE A 35 -3.77 -2.37 12.37
N LEU A 36 -3.00 -2.77 11.36
CA LEU A 36 -2.06 -3.87 11.44
C LEU A 36 -1.03 -3.64 12.57
N LEU A 37 -0.41 -2.46 12.60
CA LEU A 37 0.59 -2.12 13.62
C LEU A 37 -0.02 -2.11 15.03
N ALA A 38 -1.19 -1.51 15.21
CA ALA A 38 -1.89 -1.48 16.50
C ALA A 38 -2.24 -2.89 16.99
N THR A 39 -2.76 -3.74 16.12
CA THR A 39 -3.10 -5.13 16.49
C THR A 39 -1.86 -5.95 16.82
N ASN A 40 -0.75 -5.78 16.08
CA ASN A 40 0.50 -6.46 16.41
C ASN A 40 1.06 -5.99 17.76
N ALA A 41 0.97 -4.69 18.08
CA ALA A 41 1.37 -4.17 19.38
C ALA A 41 0.56 -4.81 20.53
N LEU A 42 -0.75 -4.95 20.36
CA LEU A 42 -1.63 -5.63 21.32
C LEU A 42 -1.26 -7.11 21.48
N LEU A 43 -0.99 -7.83 20.39
CA LEU A 43 -0.61 -9.24 20.43
C LEU A 43 0.75 -9.43 21.12
N ILE A 44 1.73 -8.57 20.84
CA ILE A 44 3.03 -8.58 21.52
C ILE A 44 2.85 -8.32 23.01
N SER A 45 2.02 -7.35 23.40
CA SER A 45 1.69 -7.06 24.80
C SER A 45 1.02 -8.24 25.49
N ALA A 46 0.11 -8.95 24.79
CA ALA A 46 -0.56 -10.14 25.30
C ALA A 46 0.44 -11.29 25.55
N VAL A 47 1.37 -11.53 24.61
CA VAL A 47 2.45 -12.53 24.80
C VAL A 47 3.31 -12.16 26.00
N SER A 48 3.70 -10.89 26.14
CA SER A 48 4.49 -10.41 27.28
C SER A 48 3.77 -10.59 28.61
N ALA A 49 2.48 -10.23 28.69
CA ALA A 49 1.66 -10.39 29.89
C ALA A 49 1.42 -11.87 30.25
N ALA A 50 1.40 -12.76 29.24
CA ALA A 50 1.27 -14.21 29.46
C ALA A 50 2.56 -14.91 29.90
N GLY A 51 3.64 -14.17 30.15
CA GLY A 51 4.93 -14.68 30.59
C GLY A 51 5.97 -14.86 29.49
N GLY A 52 5.77 -14.19 28.35
CA GLY A 52 6.75 -14.17 27.24
C GLY A 52 6.65 -15.37 26.29
N LEU A 53 7.78 -15.70 25.65
CA LEU A 53 7.88 -16.79 24.68
C LEU A 53 8.08 -18.13 25.44
N VAL A 54 6.99 -18.66 25.95
CA VAL A 54 6.95 -19.97 26.62
C VAL A 54 6.05 -20.94 25.84
N PRO A 55 6.28 -22.26 25.93
CA PRO A 55 5.54 -23.25 25.14
C PRO A 55 4.01 -23.11 25.21
N LYS A 56 3.44 -22.77 26.36
CA LYS A 56 1.99 -22.58 26.55
C LYS A 56 1.40 -21.42 25.68
N ASN A 57 2.25 -20.48 25.22
CA ASN A 57 1.82 -19.29 24.49
C ASN A 57 1.86 -19.47 22.96
N TRP A 58 2.11 -20.68 22.44
CA TRP A 58 2.09 -20.95 21.00
C TRP A 58 0.80 -20.51 20.29
N PRO A 59 -0.42 -20.57 20.91
CA PRO A 59 -1.62 -20.13 20.21
C PRO A 59 -1.62 -18.62 19.91
N LEU A 60 -1.01 -17.80 20.79
CA LEU A 60 -0.86 -16.36 20.55
C LEU A 60 0.09 -16.07 19.39
N CYS A 61 1.21 -16.81 19.33
CA CYS A 61 2.16 -16.69 18.22
C CYS A 61 1.52 -17.13 16.89
N LEU A 62 0.76 -18.22 16.89
CA LEU A 62 0.01 -18.68 15.72
C LEU A 62 -1.03 -17.65 15.28
N ALA A 63 -1.78 -17.07 16.23
CA ALA A 63 -2.75 -16.01 15.93
C ALA A 63 -2.06 -14.79 15.30
N GLY A 64 -0.89 -14.38 15.82
CA GLY A 64 -0.10 -13.29 15.25
C GLY A 64 0.37 -13.57 13.82
N ALA A 65 0.86 -14.79 13.55
CA ALA A 65 1.28 -15.23 12.22
C ALA A 65 0.09 -15.25 11.23
N ALA A 66 -1.02 -15.87 11.62
CA ALA A 66 -2.23 -15.95 10.80
C ALA A 66 -2.80 -14.57 10.50
N PHE A 67 -2.88 -13.70 11.51
CA PHE A 67 -3.35 -12.33 11.34
C PHE A 67 -2.44 -11.54 10.38
N SER A 68 -1.13 -11.60 10.56
CA SER A 68 -0.17 -10.92 9.69
C SER A 68 -0.26 -11.43 8.24
N LEU A 69 -0.47 -12.73 8.03
CA LEU A 69 -0.67 -13.33 6.71
C LEU A 69 -1.92 -12.77 6.01
N VAL A 70 -3.04 -12.66 6.73
CA VAL A 70 -4.28 -12.05 6.19
C VAL A 70 -4.01 -10.62 5.72
N TRP A 71 -3.19 -9.88 6.47
CA TRP A 71 -2.83 -8.51 6.10
C TRP A 71 -1.87 -8.43 4.91
N VAL A 72 -0.92 -9.35 4.77
CA VAL A 72 -0.10 -9.48 3.55
C VAL A 72 -1.00 -9.60 2.33
N LEU A 73 -1.99 -10.51 2.38
CA LEU A 73 -2.92 -10.73 1.26
C LEU A 73 -3.82 -9.51 1.02
N SER A 74 -4.36 -8.89 2.08
CA SER A 74 -5.24 -7.72 1.97
C SER A 74 -4.53 -6.50 1.38
N LEU A 75 -3.30 -6.20 1.83
CA LEU A 75 -2.50 -5.09 1.31
C LEU A 75 -1.99 -5.38 -0.10
N GLY A 76 -1.60 -6.62 -0.39
CA GLY A 76 -1.22 -7.05 -1.73
C GLY A 76 -2.33 -6.83 -2.76
N ARG A 77 -3.57 -7.18 -2.40
CA ARG A 77 -4.74 -6.91 -3.25
C ARG A 77 -4.95 -5.41 -3.49
N THR A 78 -4.84 -4.59 -2.45
CA THR A 78 -4.98 -3.13 -2.57
C THR A 78 -3.88 -2.55 -3.48
N ALA A 79 -2.63 -2.98 -3.32
CA ALA A 79 -1.51 -2.55 -4.17
C ALA A 79 -1.74 -2.91 -5.65
N LEU A 80 -2.28 -4.11 -5.93
CA LEU A 80 -2.60 -4.56 -7.28
C LEU A 80 -3.67 -3.66 -7.93
N PHE A 81 -4.72 -3.28 -7.20
CA PHE A 81 -5.76 -2.38 -7.72
C PHE A 81 -5.21 -0.99 -7.99
N GLN A 82 -4.39 -0.44 -7.08
CA GLN A 82 -3.74 0.85 -7.30
C GLN A 82 -2.87 0.88 -8.55
N GLU A 83 -2.11 -0.19 -8.81
CA GLU A 83 -1.27 -0.24 -10.02
C GLU A 83 -2.11 -0.31 -11.29
N ARG A 84 -3.22 -1.05 -11.29
CA ARG A 84 -4.17 -1.06 -12.43
C ARG A 84 -4.73 0.32 -12.73
N TRP A 85 -5.11 1.08 -11.71
CA TRP A 85 -5.64 2.43 -11.91
C TRP A 85 -4.55 3.38 -12.38
N ARG A 86 -3.35 3.29 -11.81
CA ARG A 86 -2.20 4.06 -12.25
C ARG A 86 -1.87 3.85 -13.74
N LEU A 87 -1.93 2.61 -14.20
CA LEU A 87 -1.74 2.28 -15.61
C LEU A 87 -2.82 2.91 -16.49
N LYS A 88 -4.10 2.83 -16.10
CA LYS A 88 -5.20 3.46 -16.85
C LYS A 88 -5.11 4.99 -16.86
N ILE A 89 -4.73 5.60 -15.75
CA ILE A 89 -4.51 7.05 -15.67
C ILE A 89 -3.41 7.47 -16.64
N ARG A 90 -2.28 6.75 -16.66
CA ARG A 90 -1.18 7.01 -17.61
C ARG A 90 -1.59 6.80 -19.06
N GLU A 91 -2.33 5.75 -19.36
CA GLU A 91 -2.83 5.48 -20.71
C GLU A 91 -3.75 6.62 -21.19
N THR A 92 -4.60 7.15 -20.31
CA THR A 92 -5.48 8.28 -20.66
C THR A 92 -4.66 9.56 -20.82
N ALA A 93 -3.72 9.85 -19.92
CA ALA A 93 -2.83 11.02 -20.01
C ALA A 93 -1.99 11.02 -21.30
N ALA A 94 -1.48 9.86 -21.72
CA ALA A 94 -0.68 9.73 -22.93
C ALA A 94 -1.44 10.08 -24.23
N ARG A 95 -2.77 10.08 -24.22
CA ARG A 95 -3.60 10.52 -25.36
C ARG A 95 -3.64 12.04 -25.50
N TYR A 96 -3.36 12.76 -24.42
CA TYR A 96 -3.47 14.23 -24.33
C TYR A 96 -2.18 14.85 -23.77
N PRO A 97 -1.03 14.71 -24.45
CA PRO A 97 0.27 15.11 -23.91
C PRO A 97 0.42 16.63 -23.73
N GLU A 98 -0.37 17.42 -24.47
CA GLU A 98 -0.34 18.88 -24.43
C GLU A 98 -1.32 19.47 -23.40
N ASP A 99 -2.27 18.67 -22.89
CA ASP A 99 -3.27 19.14 -21.94
C ASP A 99 -2.82 18.88 -20.50
N THR A 100 -2.39 19.94 -19.81
CA THR A 100 -1.90 19.89 -18.42
C THR A 100 -2.92 19.33 -17.43
N ARG A 101 -4.22 19.32 -17.76
CA ARG A 101 -5.26 18.73 -16.91
C ARG A 101 -5.08 17.22 -16.71
N PHE A 102 -4.45 16.54 -17.68
CA PHE A 102 -4.19 15.10 -17.62
C PHE A 102 -2.82 14.74 -17.00
N GLN A 103 -2.02 15.71 -16.58
CA GLN A 103 -0.65 15.50 -16.09
C GLN A 103 -0.53 15.48 -14.56
N VAL A 104 -1.64 15.41 -13.82
CA VAL A 104 -1.68 15.51 -12.35
C VAL A 104 -0.79 14.48 -11.63
N LEU A 105 -0.53 13.31 -12.22
CA LEU A 105 0.32 12.27 -11.66
C LEU A 105 1.71 12.16 -12.30
N GLU A 106 2.06 13.06 -13.21
CA GLU A 106 3.38 13.08 -13.83
C GLU A 106 4.42 13.79 -12.94
N ALA A 107 4.97 13.05 -12.00
CA ALA A 107 6.01 13.55 -11.10
C ALA A 107 7.43 13.52 -11.72
N ALA A 108 7.60 13.17 -12.98
CA ALA A 108 8.93 12.97 -13.59
C ALA A 108 9.79 14.26 -13.55
N GLY A 109 9.22 15.41 -13.93
CA GLY A 109 9.94 16.70 -13.92
C GLY A 109 10.13 17.32 -12.52
N GLU A 110 9.23 17.02 -11.57
CA GLU A 110 9.33 17.53 -10.20
C GLU A 110 10.34 16.75 -9.35
N ARG A 111 10.55 15.47 -9.68
CA ARG A 111 11.52 14.62 -8.98
C ARG A 111 12.96 15.13 -9.17
N GLU A 112 13.29 15.72 -10.30
CA GLU A 112 14.61 16.29 -10.54
C GLU A 112 14.87 17.56 -9.71
N LYS A 113 13.83 18.31 -9.38
CA LYS A 113 13.89 19.53 -8.56
C LYS A 113 13.90 19.24 -7.06
N ALA A 114 13.58 18.00 -6.63
CA ALA A 114 13.53 17.64 -5.22
C ALA A 114 14.94 17.56 -4.60
N PRO A 115 15.09 17.93 -3.30
CA PRO A 115 16.33 17.74 -2.55
C PRO A 115 16.85 16.30 -2.64
N PRO A 116 18.20 16.07 -2.64
CA PRO A 116 18.78 14.74 -2.85
C PRO A 116 18.27 13.68 -1.87
N ILE A 117 18.05 14.03 -0.61
CA ILE A 117 17.47 13.15 0.41
C ILE A 117 16.07 12.68 -0.01
N ILE A 118 15.20 13.62 -0.41
CA ILE A 118 13.81 13.29 -0.83
C ILE A 118 13.84 12.46 -2.11
N ARG A 119 14.79 12.74 -3.02
CA ARG A 119 14.98 11.98 -4.27
C ARG A 119 15.34 10.52 -3.99
N VAL A 120 16.26 10.26 -3.06
CA VAL A 120 16.67 8.91 -2.67
C VAL A 120 15.54 8.18 -1.93
N MET A 121 14.92 8.82 -0.92
CA MET A 121 13.81 8.23 -0.17
C MET A 121 12.58 7.99 -1.03
N GLY A 122 12.25 8.91 -1.95
CA GLY A 122 11.15 8.78 -2.90
C GLY A 122 11.45 7.84 -4.08
N ALA A 123 12.68 7.34 -4.20
CA ALA A 123 13.04 6.37 -5.24
C ALA A 123 12.45 4.98 -4.99
N VAL A 124 12.25 4.62 -3.72
CA VAL A 124 11.66 3.34 -3.35
C VAL A 124 10.14 3.39 -3.56
N PRO A 125 9.57 2.56 -4.45
CA PRO A 125 8.14 2.52 -4.64
C PRO A 125 7.41 2.20 -3.33
N SER A 126 6.34 2.94 -3.03
CA SER A 126 5.56 2.76 -1.80
C SER A 126 5.06 1.33 -1.58
N ALA A 127 4.90 0.56 -2.65
CA ALA A 127 4.50 -0.83 -2.58
C ALA A 127 5.50 -1.69 -1.79
N TYR A 128 6.80 -1.42 -1.86
CA TYR A 128 7.81 -2.24 -1.18
C TYR A 128 7.74 -2.13 0.34
N TYR A 129 7.69 -0.93 0.91
CA TYR A 129 7.60 -0.81 2.37
C TYR A 129 6.20 -1.11 2.91
N LEU A 130 5.15 -0.87 2.09
CA LEU A 130 3.79 -1.22 2.49
C LEU A 130 3.52 -2.72 2.51
N LEU A 131 4.10 -3.49 1.59
CA LEU A 131 4.05 -4.95 1.59
C LEU A 131 5.13 -5.54 2.48
N GLY A 132 6.30 -4.90 2.55
CA GLY A 132 7.42 -5.37 3.37
C GLY A 132 7.09 -5.41 4.86
N THR A 133 6.39 -4.39 5.39
CA THR A 133 6.03 -4.35 6.81
C THR A 133 5.21 -5.55 7.26
N PRO A 134 4.06 -5.91 6.64
CA PRO A 134 3.31 -7.09 7.06
C PRO A 134 4.05 -8.40 6.82
N VAL A 135 4.89 -8.48 5.78
CA VAL A 135 5.74 -9.67 5.54
C VAL A 135 6.75 -9.84 6.67
N LEU A 136 7.45 -8.78 7.07
CA LEU A 136 8.38 -8.81 8.19
C LEU A 136 7.70 -9.20 9.51
N LEU A 137 6.51 -8.67 9.79
CA LEU A 137 5.73 -9.04 10.96
C LEU A 137 5.32 -10.51 10.90
N CYS A 138 4.89 -11.02 9.75
CA CYS A 138 4.55 -12.42 9.56
C CYS A 138 5.76 -13.32 9.82
N LEU A 139 6.92 -12.98 9.28
CA LEU A 139 8.17 -13.71 9.51
C LEU A 139 8.60 -13.67 10.99
N ALA A 140 8.46 -12.53 11.65
CA ALA A 140 8.75 -12.40 13.08
C ALA A 140 7.85 -13.32 13.93
N TRP A 141 6.54 -13.35 13.65
CA TRP A 141 5.61 -14.24 14.34
C TRP A 141 5.89 -15.72 14.06
N CYS A 142 6.25 -16.09 12.83
CA CYS A 142 6.67 -17.45 12.50
C CYS A 142 7.95 -17.85 13.26
N GLY A 143 8.92 -16.94 13.38
CA GLY A 143 10.12 -17.15 14.17
C GLY A 143 9.83 -17.31 15.66
N MET A 144 8.93 -16.48 16.22
CA MET A 144 8.48 -16.63 17.61
C MET A 144 7.72 -17.93 17.83
N LEU A 145 6.85 -18.33 16.90
CA LEU A 145 6.15 -19.62 16.97
C LEU A 145 7.14 -20.79 16.96
N PHE A 146 8.11 -20.74 16.07
CA PHE A 146 9.15 -21.77 15.99
C PHE A 146 9.95 -21.89 17.30
N SER A 147 10.38 -20.75 17.90
CA SER A 147 11.12 -20.75 19.16
C SER A 147 10.30 -21.20 20.37
N VAL A 148 8.98 -21.18 20.29
CA VAL A 148 8.08 -21.66 21.36
C VAL A 148 7.80 -23.17 21.24
N LEU A 149 7.94 -23.74 20.03
CA LEU A 149 7.68 -25.16 19.75
C LEU A 149 8.90 -26.06 19.93
N ILE A 150 10.12 -25.46 19.91
CA ILE A 150 11.41 -26.17 20.14
C ILE A 150 11.89 -25.95 21.57
#